data_201ee372463dae18ade18a243d873d5f
#
_entry.id   201ee372463dae18ade18a243d873d5f
#
_cell.length_a   1.000
_cell.length_b   1.000
_cell.length_c   1.000
_cell.angle_alpha   90.00
_cell.angle_beta   90.00
_cell.angle_gamma   90.00
#
_symmetry.space_group_name_H-M   'P 1'
#
loop_
_entity.id
_entity.type
_entity.pdbx_description
1 polymer ?
#
loop_
_entity_poly.entity_id
_entity_poly.type
_entity_poly.pdbx_seq_one_letter_code
_entity_poly.pdbx_strand_id
1 'polypeptide(L)' 'MQLIHKGYKGSAGYDEYDKLYVGNVLGIPEIVYYEGKNLIELSKNFKEAVEKYIESKKTH' A
#
# COMPACT_ATOMS: atom_id res chain seq x y z
N MET A 1 5.95 -6.54 -9.30
CA MET A 1 5.27 -7.30 -8.25
C MET A 1 4.01 -6.57 -7.82
N GLN A 2 2.96 -7.29 -7.57
CA GLN A 2 1.71 -6.71 -7.07
C GLN A 2 1.35 -7.31 -5.71
N LEU A 3 0.77 -6.47 -4.87
CA LEU A 3 0.25 -6.88 -3.58
C LEU A 3 -1.27 -6.94 -3.66
N ILE A 4 -1.89 -7.84 -2.91
CA ILE A 4 -3.34 -7.98 -2.89
C ILE A 4 -3.79 -8.21 -1.45
N HIS A 5 -4.83 -7.47 -1.04
CA HIS A 5 -5.41 -7.61 0.29
C HIS A 5 -6.87 -7.19 0.23
N LYS A 6 -7.77 -8.08 0.61
CA LYS A 6 -9.22 -7.83 0.64
C LYS A 6 -9.75 -7.30 -0.69
N GLY A 7 -9.22 -7.83 -1.80
CA GLY A 7 -9.64 -7.43 -3.14
C GLY A 7 -8.99 -6.18 -3.66
N TYR A 8 -8.19 -5.49 -2.86
CA TYR A 8 -7.45 -4.30 -3.30
C TYR A 8 -6.07 -4.70 -3.75
N LYS A 9 -5.61 -4.09 -4.84
CA LYS A 9 -4.28 -4.33 -5.39
C LYS A 9 -3.36 -3.17 -5.06
N GLY A 10 -2.08 -3.46 -4.90
CA GLY A 10 -1.10 -2.44 -4.65
C GLY A 10 0.14 -2.65 -5.48
N SER A 11 0.82 -1.57 -5.83
CA SER A 11 2.07 -1.63 -6.56
C SER A 11 3.24 -1.78 -5.58
N ALA A 12 4.38 -2.21 -6.11
CA ALA A 12 5.62 -2.30 -5.34
C ALA A 12 6.78 -1.94 -6.25
N GLY A 13 7.57 -0.99 -5.82
CA GLY A 13 8.77 -0.57 -6.53
C GLY A 13 9.85 -0.21 -5.53
N TYR A 14 11.09 -0.06 -6.01
CA TYR A 14 12.22 0.28 -5.15
C TYR A 14 12.69 1.69 -5.48
N ASP A 15 12.78 2.53 -4.46
CA ASP A 15 13.30 3.90 -4.58
C ASP A 15 14.78 3.87 -4.20
N GLU A 16 15.63 4.08 -5.19
CA GLU A 16 17.07 4.04 -4.99
C GLU A 16 17.60 5.25 -4.19
N TYR A 17 16.90 6.37 -4.27
CA TYR A 17 17.32 7.57 -3.54
C TYR A 17 17.12 7.39 -2.04
N ASP A 18 15.94 6.95 -1.65
CA ASP A 18 15.61 6.79 -0.25
C ASP A 18 15.91 5.38 0.25
N LYS A 19 16.28 4.48 -0.67
CA LYS A 19 16.59 3.07 -0.37
C LYS A 19 15.44 2.40 0.37
N LEU A 20 14.24 2.61 -0.17
CA LEU A 20 12.99 2.07 0.39
C LEU A 20 12.18 1.44 -0.73
N TYR A 21 11.39 0.45 -0.35
CA TYR A 21 10.34 -0.02 -1.23
C TYR A 21 9.13 0.87 -1.04
N VAL A 22 8.48 1.24 -2.15
CA VAL A 22 7.34 2.14 -2.12
C VAL A 22 6.24 1.61 -3.03
N GLY A 23 5.02 2.01 -2.76
CA GLY A 23 3.90 1.64 -3.59
C GLY A 23 2.66 2.44 -3.27
N ASN A 24 1.60 2.15 -3.99
CA ASN A 24 0.32 2.79 -3.74
C ASN A 24 -0.81 1.82 -4.08
N VAL A 25 -1.97 2.06 -3.48
CA VAL A 25 -3.15 1.25 -3.74
C VAL A 25 -3.71 1.61 -5.11
N LEU A 26 -3.99 0.59 -5.92
CA LEU A 26 -4.45 0.77 -7.30
C LEU A 26 -5.97 0.65 -7.37
N GLY A 27 -6.55 1.29 -8.40
CA GLY A 27 -7.96 1.12 -8.69
C GLY A 27 -8.92 1.87 -7.78
N ILE A 28 -8.44 2.84 -7.03
CA ILE A 28 -9.27 3.67 -6.16
C ILE A 28 -9.05 5.13 -6.53
N PRO A 29 -10.06 6.00 -6.28
CA PRO A 29 -9.93 7.43 -6.64
C PRO A 29 -8.99 8.20 -5.72
N GLU A 30 -8.81 7.75 -4.50
CA GLU A 30 -7.90 8.40 -3.55
C GLU A 30 -6.47 7.93 -3.77
N ILE A 31 -5.51 8.76 -3.34
CA ILE A 31 -4.10 8.40 -3.41
C ILE A 31 -3.69 7.89 -2.04
N VAL A 32 -3.31 6.61 -1.97
CA VAL A 32 -2.89 5.97 -0.72
C VAL A 32 -1.53 5.34 -0.94
N TYR A 33 -0.51 5.89 -0.29
CA TYR A 33 0.86 5.42 -0.40
C TYR A 33 1.27 4.60 0.82
N TYR A 34 2.27 3.76 0.62
CA TYR A 34 2.90 3.01 1.70
C TYR A 34 4.34 2.74 1.33
N GLU A 35 5.17 2.47 2.32
CA GLU A 35 6.58 2.21 2.11
C GLU A 35 7.09 1.19 3.12
N GLY A 36 8.28 0.66 2.88
CA GLY A 36 8.90 -0.28 3.78
C GLY A 36 10.37 -0.48 3.42
N LYS A 37 11.17 -0.88 4.39
CA LYS A 37 12.60 -1.10 4.19
C LYS A 37 12.88 -2.39 3.44
N ASN A 38 11.94 -3.31 3.46
CA ASN A 38 12.03 -4.57 2.74
C ASN A 38 10.63 -4.96 2.27
N LEU A 39 10.54 -6.04 1.51
CA LEU A 39 9.26 -6.46 0.94
C LEU A 39 8.27 -6.93 2.00
N ILE A 40 8.76 -7.52 3.08
CA ILE A 40 7.89 -7.96 4.18
C ILE A 40 7.24 -6.76 4.85
N GLU A 41 8.04 -5.74 5.14
CA GLU A 41 7.55 -4.50 5.75
C GLU A 41 6.60 -3.77 4.81
N LEU A 42 6.96 -3.72 3.52
CA LEU A 42 6.11 -3.08 2.52
C LEU A 42 4.74 -3.76 2.47
N SER A 43 4.72 -5.09 2.43
CA SER A 43 3.47 -5.85 2.39
C SER A 43 2.63 -5.59 3.63
N LYS A 44 3.25 -5.55 4.80
CA LYS A 44 2.55 -5.27 6.05
C LYS A 44 1.93 -3.88 6.01
N ASN A 45 2.71 -2.89 5.57
CA ASN A 45 2.24 -1.51 5.51
C ASN A 45 1.16 -1.33 4.45
N PHE A 46 1.24 -2.08 3.35
CA PHE A 46 0.19 -2.10 2.36
C PHE A 46 -1.14 -2.59 2.97
N LYS A 47 -1.08 -3.69 3.70
CA LYS A 47 -2.29 -4.25 4.34
C LYS A 47 -2.90 -3.25 5.31
N GLU A 48 -2.07 -2.58 6.10
CA GLU A 48 -2.54 -1.56 7.03
C GLU A 48 -3.18 -0.39 6.29
N ALA A 49 -2.58 0.03 5.18
CA ALA A 49 -3.13 1.12 4.38
C ALA A 49 -4.51 0.75 3.82
N VAL A 50 -4.65 -0.47 3.32
CA VAL A 50 -5.95 -0.96 2.83
C VAL A 50 -6.98 -0.99 3.95
N GLU A 51 -6.59 -1.49 5.12
CA GLU A 51 -7.50 -1.55 6.27
C GLU A 51 -7.98 -0.16 6.67
N LYS A 52 -7.06 0.81 6.70
CA LYS A 52 -7.42 2.19 7.04
C LYS A 52 -8.34 2.79 5.98
N TYR A 53 -8.09 2.49 4.71
CA TYR A 53 -8.92 2.97 3.63
C TYR A 53 -10.35 2.42 3.76
N ILE A 54 -10.48 1.13 4.01
CA ILE A 54 -11.77 0.49 4.20
C ILE A 54 -12.48 1.10 5.40
N GLU A 55 -11.76 1.29 6.50
CA GLU A 55 -12.31 1.87 7.72
C GLU A 55 -12.84 3.27 7.47
N SER A 56 -12.10 4.08 6.71
CA SER A 56 -12.52 5.45 6.41
C SER A 56 -13.79 5.49 5.55
N LYS A 57 -14.06 4.44 4.79
CA LYS A 57 -15.28 4.38 3.98
C LYS A 57 -16.49 3.93 4.77
N LYS A 58 -16.29 3.29 5.92
CA LYS A 58 -17.37 2.84 6.77
C LYS A 58 -17.91 3.93 7.68
N THR A 59 -17.06 4.91 8.01
CA THR A 59 -17.42 6.00 8.91
C THR A 59 -17.75 7.26 8.13
N HIS A 60 -18.91 7.81 8.36
CA HIS A 60 -19.30 9.11 7.80
C HIS A 60 -20.60 9.59 8.41
#